data_c2a30bab6b4fd26c027e3c0b8640865f
#
_entry.id   c2a30bab6b4fd26c027e3c0b8640865f
#
_cell.length_a   1.000
_cell.length_b   1.000
_cell.length_c   1.000
_cell.angle_alpha   90.00
_cell.angle_beta   90.00
_cell.angle_gamma   90.00
#
_symmetry.space_group_name_H-M   'P 1'
#
loop_
_entity.id
_entity.type
_entity.pdbx_description
1 polymer ?
#
loop_
_entity_poly.entity_id
_entity_poly.type
_entity_poly.pdbx_seq_one_letter_code
_entity_poly.pdbx_strand_id
1 'polypeptide(L)'
;MKWYLDFGHGGKDSGAVSANKTKESDTVLKIGMLIKNNLEKNNEKVITTREKDLYYSLDYRTSKANKENCDYFISLHMNSSTNKSAKGVEVWVYDEKSKVYNLSKNICTNLSKDINTPNRGVKISKNFSVLRKTKMPSILIEIDFISNSTVENSLKDDTYIKDIANSISNSLLAFVNKPIVDDNFSYCVCIGKFKDKDTALY
;
A
#
# COMPACT_ATOMS: atom_id res chain seq x y z
N MET A 1 -4.93 -13.42 -7.51
CA MET A 1 -4.66 -12.28 -8.42
C MET A 1 -3.17 -12.13 -8.64
N LYS A 2 -2.75 -11.31 -9.62
CA LYS A 2 -1.33 -10.95 -9.85
C LYS A 2 -1.13 -9.46 -9.59
N TRP A 3 -0.45 -9.14 -8.50
CA TRP A 3 -0.19 -7.78 -8.04
C TRP A 3 1.16 -7.29 -8.54
N TYR A 4 1.24 -6.05 -8.96
CA TYR A 4 2.51 -5.36 -9.12
C TYR A 4 2.68 -4.39 -7.96
N LEU A 5 3.71 -4.61 -7.13
CA LEU A 5 4.06 -3.71 -6.05
C LEU A 5 5.25 -2.84 -6.48
N ASP A 6 5.02 -1.55 -6.59
CA ASP A 6 6.03 -0.57 -6.90
C ASP A 6 6.49 0.12 -5.62
N PHE A 7 7.72 -0.17 -5.20
CA PHE A 7 8.34 0.51 -4.06
C PHE A 7 9.04 1.76 -4.58
N GLY A 8 8.48 2.92 -4.27
CA GLY A 8 8.95 4.20 -4.77
C GLY A 8 10.44 4.42 -4.56
N HIS A 9 11.06 5.24 -5.43
CA HIS A 9 12.47 5.62 -5.32
C HIS A 9 13.46 4.45 -5.35
N GLY A 10 14.67 4.63 -4.76
CA GLY A 10 15.72 3.63 -4.61
C GLY A 10 17.05 4.01 -5.25
N GLY A 11 18.15 3.48 -4.74
CA GLY A 11 19.50 3.74 -5.20
C GLY A 11 19.87 5.23 -5.13
N LYS A 12 20.14 5.85 -6.27
CA LYS A 12 20.47 7.28 -6.36
C LYS A 12 19.30 8.24 -6.07
N ASP A 13 18.08 7.73 -6.00
CA ASP A 13 16.86 8.48 -5.67
C ASP A 13 16.36 8.06 -4.29
N SER A 14 16.67 8.85 -3.28
CA SER A 14 16.24 8.59 -1.90
C SER A 14 14.76 8.87 -1.67
N GLY A 15 14.07 9.58 -2.58
CA GLY A 15 12.80 10.21 -2.28
C GLY A 15 12.95 11.29 -1.21
N ALA A 16 11.90 11.57 -0.48
CA ALA A 16 11.93 12.50 0.63
C ALA A 16 12.87 11.99 1.74
N VAL A 17 13.57 12.93 2.37
CA VAL A 17 14.47 12.65 3.51
C VAL A 17 14.01 13.48 4.70
N SER A 18 13.75 12.81 5.81
CA SER A 18 13.34 13.45 7.06
C SER A 18 14.47 14.24 7.72
N ALA A 19 14.14 14.94 8.80
CA ALA A 19 15.12 15.70 9.58
C ALA A 19 16.24 14.81 10.18
N ASN A 20 15.91 13.59 10.62
CA ASN A 20 16.88 12.65 11.19
C ASN A 20 17.41 11.65 10.14
N LYS A 21 17.38 12.03 8.85
CA LYS A 21 17.96 11.26 7.74
C LYS A 21 17.25 9.95 7.39
N THR A 22 16.04 9.72 7.87
CA THR A 22 15.21 8.59 7.39
C THR A 22 14.82 8.84 5.94
N LYS A 23 15.12 7.89 5.05
CA LYS A 23 14.83 7.98 3.62
C LYS A 23 13.48 7.33 3.30
N GLU A 24 12.72 7.96 2.42
CA GLU A 24 11.48 7.38 1.89
C GLU A 24 11.76 6.04 1.20
N SER A 25 12.79 5.96 0.37
CA SER A 25 13.17 4.75 -0.37
C SER A 25 13.37 3.53 0.54
N ASP A 26 14.02 3.70 1.69
CA ASP A 26 14.29 2.61 2.63
C ASP A 26 13.00 2.20 3.36
N THR A 27 12.20 3.20 3.74
CA THR A 27 10.92 2.99 4.43
C THR A 27 9.94 2.21 3.57
N VAL A 28 9.72 2.64 2.32
CA VAL A 28 8.76 1.96 1.43
C VAL A 28 9.27 0.59 0.97
N LEU A 29 10.58 0.36 0.91
CA LEU A 29 11.15 -0.96 0.67
C LEU A 29 10.81 -1.91 1.81
N LYS A 30 11.04 -1.49 3.06
CA LYS A 30 10.76 -2.29 4.26
C LYS A 30 9.28 -2.66 4.36
N ILE A 31 8.38 -1.68 4.23
CA ILE A 31 6.93 -1.89 4.26
C ILE A 31 6.49 -2.78 3.08
N GLY A 32 6.97 -2.49 1.88
CA GLY A 32 6.58 -3.19 0.67
C GLY A 32 6.98 -4.66 0.68
N MET A 33 8.14 -5.00 1.25
CA MET A 33 8.56 -6.40 1.40
C MET A 33 7.65 -7.18 2.36
N LEU A 34 7.15 -6.54 3.42
CA LEU A 34 6.16 -7.15 4.32
C LEU A 34 4.81 -7.35 3.61
N ILE A 35 4.35 -6.35 2.84
CA ILE A 35 3.12 -6.48 2.03
C ILE A 35 3.26 -7.63 1.04
N LYS A 36 4.41 -7.72 0.33
CA LYS A 36 4.70 -8.84 -0.58
C LYS A 36 4.55 -10.18 0.14
N ASN A 37 5.21 -10.35 1.28
CA ASN A 37 5.16 -11.59 2.05
C ASN A 37 3.72 -11.92 2.50
N ASN A 38 2.95 -10.93 2.96
CA ASN A 38 1.56 -11.14 3.37
C ASN A 38 0.67 -11.60 2.20
N LEU A 39 0.83 -10.99 1.03
CA LEU A 39 0.06 -11.39 -0.16
C LEU A 39 0.46 -12.79 -0.64
N GLU A 40 1.75 -13.11 -0.67
CA GLU A 40 2.24 -14.43 -1.10
C GLU A 40 1.79 -15.56 -0.16
N LYS A 41 1.78 -15.33 1.16
CA LYS A 41 1.19 -16.24 2.15
C LYS A 41 -0.29 -16.53 1.89
N ASN A 42 -1.02 -15.59 1.32
CA ASN A 42 -2.42 -15.72 0.93
C ASN A 42 -2.60 -16.22 -0.52
N ASN A 43 -1.58 -16.88 -1.09
CA ASN A 43 -1.59 -17.46 -2.43
C ASN A 43 -1.81 -16.44 -3.57
N GLU A 44 -1.44 -15.18 -3.33
CA GLU A 44 -1.39 -14.16 -4.37
C GLU A 44 -0.05 -14.20 -5.12
N LYS A 45 -0.07 -13.88 -6.41
CA LYS A 45 1.16 -13.70 -7.19
C LYS A 45 1.61 -12.25 -7.06
N VAL A 46 2.88 -12.04 -6.71
CA VAL A 46 3.43 -10.69 -6.54
C VAL A 46 4.66 -10.50 -7.43
N ILE A 47 4.65 -9.43 -8.19
CA ILE A 47 5.82 -8.92 -8.91
C ILE A 47 6.18 -7.57 -8.28
N THR A 48 7.46 -7.32 -8.07
CA THR A 48 7.94 -6.07 -7.49
C THR A 48 8.78 -5.28 -8.47
N THR A 49 8.85 -3.96 -8.30
CA THR A 49 9.82 -3.14 -9.03
C THR A 49 11.24 -3.49 -8.61
N ARG A 50 11.47 -3.58 -7.30
CA ARG A 50 12.76 -3.84 -6.67
C ARG A 50 12.58 -4.62 -5.37
N GLU A 51 13.60 -5.31 -4.92
CA GLU A 51 13.66 -5.98 -3.61
C GLU A 51 14.94 -5.59 -2.85
N LYS A 52 15.68 -4.63 -3.41
CA LYS A 52 16.90 -4.06 -2.84
C LYS A 52 16.89 -2.55 -3.08
N ASP A 53 17.87 -1.86 -2.51
CA ASP A 53 18.07 -0.43 -2.76
C ASP A 53 18.67 -0.20 -4.16
N LEU A 54 17.80 -0.25 -5.18
CA LEU A 54 18.13 -0.06 -6.59
C LEU A 54 17.22 1.00 -7.20
N TYR A 55 17.78 1.82 -8.08
CA TYR A 55 17.04 2.81 -8.85
C TYR A 55 16.43 2.19 -10.11
N TYR A 56 15.16 2.50 -10.34
CA TYR A 56 14.48 2.23 -11.60
C TYR A 56 13.68 3.45 -12.06
N SER A 57 13.75 3.76 -13.36
CA SER A 57 13.02 4.88 -13.94
C SER A 57 11.50 4.65 -13.88
N LEU A 58 10.72 5.74 -13.95
CA LEU A 58 9.25 5.66 -14.01
C LEU A 58 8.78 4.81 -15.20
N ASP A 59 9.47 4.91 -16.35
CA ASP A 59 9.14 4.11 -17.53
C ASP A 59 9.42 2.62 -17.33
N TYR A 60 10.50 2.26 -16.65
CA TYR A 60 10.77 0.87 -16.31
C TYR A 60 9.66 0.28 -15.42
N ARG A 61 9.25 1.01 -14.37
CA ARG A 61 8.21 0.59 -13.43
C ARG A 61 6.91 0.22 -14.15
N THR A 62 6.44 1.11 -15.00
CA THR A 62 5.19 0.92 -15.75
C THR A 62 5.31 -0.11 -16.87
N SER A 63 6.42 -0.11 -17.60
CA SER A 63 6.66 -1.06 -18.71
C SER A 63 6.78 -2.49 -18.19
N LYS A 64 7.48 -2.70 -17.06
CA LYS A 64 7.58 -4.02 -16.41
C LYS A 64 6.22 -4.51 -15.97
N ALA A 65 5.41 -3.69 -15.27
CA ALA A 65 4.07 -4.05 -14.83
C ALA A 65 3.17 -4.44 -16.03
N ASN A 66 3.23 -3.65 -17.09
CA ASN A 66 2.45 -3.89 -18.32
C ASN A 66 2.89 -5.19 -19.03
N LYS A 67 4.21 -5.45 -19.11
CA LYS A 67 4.76 -6.68 -19.71
C LYS A 67 4.38 -7.92 -18.92
N GLU A 68 4.37 -7.82 -17.61
CA GLU A 68 4.00 -8.91 -16.70
C GLU A 68 2.49 -9.21 -16.70
N ASN A 69 1.65 -8.39 -17.35
CA ASN A 69 0.20 -8.52 -17.34
C ASN A 69 -0.38 -8.69 -15.93
N CYS A 70 0.01 -7.78 -15.02
CA CYS A 70 -0.52 -7.77 -13.66
C CYS A 70 -1.97 -7.30 -13.65
N ASP A 71 -2.76 -7.79 -12.69
CA ASP A 71 -4.17 -7.40 -12.53
C ASP A 71 -4.30 -6.02 -11.90
N TYR A 72 -3.39 -5.66 -11.00
CA TYR A 72 -3.38 -4.40 -10.26
C TYR A 72 -1.96 -3.88 -10.07
N PHE A 73 -1.83 -2.55 -10.01
CA PHE A 73 -0.57 -1.84 -9.74
C PHE A 73 -0.71 -0.99 -8.48
N ILE A 74 0.14 -1.23 -7.49
CA ILE A 74 0.14 -0.55 -6.20
C ILE A 74 1.50 0.10 -6.00
N SER A 75 1.56 1.43 -6.02
CA SER A 75 2.78 2.20 -5.73
C SER A 75 2.78 2.67 -4.29
N LEU A 76 3.88 2.48 -3.58
CA LEU A 76 4.07 2.84 -2.18
C LEU A 76 5.01 4.03 -2.06
N HIS A 77 4.58 5.05 -1.35
CA HIS A 77 5.29 6.30 -1.12
C HIS A 77 5.08 6.82 0.31
N MET A 78 5.95 7.73 0.72
CA MET A 78 5.79 8.55 1.92
C MET A 78 5.72 10.01 1.50
N ASN A 79 4.67 10.71 1.90
CA ASN A 79 4.49 12.11 1.59
C ASN A 79 5.52 13.00 2.32
N SER A 80 5.69 14.21 1.83
CA SER A 80 6.53 15.22 2.46
C SER A 80 5.95 16.62 2.29
N SER A 81 6.14 17.48 3.29
CA SER A 81 5.69 18.87 3.27
C SER A 81 6.70 19.80 3.93
N THR A 82 6.71 21.07 3.49
CA THR A 82 7.38 22.16 4.21
C THR A 82 6.73 22.42 5.56
N ASN A 83 5.40 22.24 5.65
CA ASN A 83 4.69 22.23 6.92
C ASN A 83 4.98 20.93 7.68
N LYS A 84 5.81 21.00 8.72
CA LYS A 84 6.24 19.86 9.53
C LYS A 84 5.13 19.26 10.41
N SER A 85 3.99 19.94 10.57
CA SER A 85 2.82 19.40 11.24
C SER A 85 1.91 18.59 10.30
N ALA A 86 2.15 18.59 8.97
CA ALA A 86 1.40 17.80 8.02
C ALA A 86 1.49 16.32 8.36
N LYS A 87 0.34 15.63 8.38
CA LYS A 87 0.18 14.21 8.73
C LYS A 87 -1.04 13.63 8.01
N GLY A 88 -1.03 12.34 7.76
CA GLY A 88 -2.19 11.61 7.27
C GLY A 88 -2.00 10.87 5.96
N VAL A 89 -2.82 9.84 5.77
CA VAL A 89 -2.81 8.98 4.59
C VAL A 89 -3.58 9.60 3.43
N GLU A 90 -3.01 9.54 2.24
CA GLU A 90 -3.66 9.89 0.97
C GLU A 90 -3.50 8.72 0.00
N VAL A 91 -4.53 8.46 -0.82
CA VAL A 91 -4.40 7.51 -1.93
C VAL A 91 -4.77 8.20 -3.23
N TRP A 92 -3.89 8.12 -4.22
CA TRP A 92 -4.05 8.77 -5.51
C TRP A 92 -4.50 7.76 -6.57
N VAL A 93 -5.48 8.16 -7.36
CA VAL A 93 -6.00 7.43 -8.52
C VAL A 93 -5.97 8.31 -9.76
N TYR A 94 -6.02 7.69 -10.94
CA TYR A 94 -6.03 8.43 -12.21
C TYR A 94 -7.31 9.24 -12.39
N ASP A 95 -8.48 8.64 -12.09
CA ASP A 95 -9.80 9.29 -12.12
C ASP A 95 -10.80 8.60 -11.17
N GLU A 96 -11.97 9.21 -10.97
CA GLU A 96 -13.02 8.72 -10.08
C GLU A 96 -13.68 7.41 -10.56
N LYS A 97 -13.63 7.15 -11.86
CA LYS A 97 -14.21 5.95 -12.47
C LYS A 97 -13.27 4.75 -12.41
N SER A 98 -12.09 4.92 -11.80
CA SER A 98 -11.14 3.83 -11.62
C SER A 98 -11.76 2.68 -10.85
N LYS A 99 -11.59 1.45 -11.35
CA LYS A 99 -12.06 0.22 -10.68
C LYS A 99 -11.51 0.06 -9.26
N VAL A 100 -10.41 0.74 -8.94
CA VAL A 100 -9.76 0.72 -7.62
C VAL A 100 -10.13 1.93 -6.74
N TYR A 101 -11.10 2.76 -7.14
CA TYR A 101 -11.49 3.93 -6.35
C TYR A 101 -12.04 3.54 -4.96
N ASN A 102 -12.90 2.51 -4.89
CA ASN A 102 -13.43 2.02 -3.61
C ASN A 102 -12.35 1.33 -2.77
N LEU A 103 -11.43 0.58 -3.40
CA LEU A 103 -10.24 0.06 -2.71
C LEU A 103 -9.44 1.20 -2.08
N SER A 104 -9.22 2.29 -2.82
CA SER A 104 -8.48 3.47 -2.34
C SER A 104 -9.14 4.10 -1.11
N LYS A 105 -10.48 4.21 -1.09
CA LYS A 105 -11.23 4.67 0.09
C LYS A 105 -11.03 3.75 1.29
N ASN A 106 -11.12 2.44 1.07
CA ASN A 106 -10.94 1.45 2.14
C ASN A 106 -9.53 1.51 2.72
N ILE A 107 -8.50 1.63 1.86
CA ILE A 107 -7.11 1.79 2.32
C ILE A 107 -6.98 3.06 3.16
N CYS A 108 -7.49 4.21 2.70
CA CYS A 108 -7.45 5.44 3.48
C CYS A 108 -8.11 5.27 4.85
N THR A 109 -9.27 4.61 4.91
CA THR A 109 -10.04 4.43 6.14
C THR A 109 -9.34 3.47 7.11
N ASN A 110 -8.94 2.30 6.62
CA ASN A 110 -8.33 1.27 7.45
C ASN A 110 -6.96 1.73 7.96
N LEU A 111 -6.09 2.18 7.06
CA LEU A 111 -4.75 2.64 7.42
C LEU A 111 -4.79 3.81 8.39
N SER A 112 -5.67 4.80 8.17
CA SER A 112 -5.87 5.93 9.09
C SER A 112 -6.22 5.46 10.51
N LYS A 113 -7.11 4.46 10.62
CA LYS A 113 -7.52 3.88 11.90
C LYS A 113 -6.39 3.08 12.54
N ASP A 114 -5.76 2.18 11.77
CA ASP A 114 -4.83 1.19 12.30
C ASP A 114 -3.52 1.83 12.79
N ILE A 115 -3.07 2.92 12.15
CA ILE A 115 -1.85 3.65 12.57
C ILE A 115 -2.13 4.99 13.25
N ASN A 116 -3.39 5.28 13.59
CA ASN A 116 -3.81 6.51 14.26
C ASN A 116 -3.29 7.79 13.57
N THR A 117 -3.57 7.93 12.28
CA THR A 117 -3.20 9.08 11.46
C THR A 117 -4.43 9.68 10.77
N PRO A 118 -4.48 10.98 10.44
CA PRO A 118 -5.61 11.57 9.72
C PRO A 118 -5.89 10.89 8.37
N ASN A 119 -7.17 10.66 8.08
CA ASN A 119 -7.61 10.25 6.76
C ASN A 119 -7.77 11.48 5.87
N ARG A 120 -6.87 11.68 4.91
CA ARG A 120 -6.92 12.80 3.95
C ARG A 120 -7.66 12.44 2.66
N GLY A 121 -8.07 11.18 2.54
CA GLY A 121 -8.96 10.67 1.50
C GLY A 121 -8.27 10.37 0.17
N VAL A 122 -9.12 10.01 -0.80
CA VAL A 122 -8.70 9.72 -2.17
C VAL A 122 -8.50 11.02 -2.94
N LYS A 123 -7.42 11.09 -3.68
CA LYS A 123 -7.05 12.21 -4.55
C LYS A 123 -7.00 11.76 -6.01
N ILE A 124 -7.22 12.69 -6.91
CA ILE A 124 -7.19 12.42 -8.35
C ILE A 124 -6.02 13.15 -8.96
N SER A 125 -5.22 12.45 -9.75
CA SER A 125 -4.15 13.09 -10.52
C SER A 125 -3.87 12.34 -11.82
N LYS A 126 -3.87 13.08 -12.91
CA LYS A 126 -3.42 12.62 -14.24
C LYS A 126 -1.92 12.83 -14.46
N ASN A 127 -1.23 13.43 -13.49
CA ASN A 127 0.18 13.81 -13.63
C ASN A 127 1.14 12.71 -13.19
N PHE A 128 0.73 11.82 -12.28
CA PHE A 128 1.59 10.70 -11.87
C PHE A 128 1.81 9.73 -13.05
N SER A 129 3.07 9.61 -13.45
CA SER A 129 3.47 8.75 -14.58
C SER A 129 3.01 7.30 -14.37
N VAL A 130 3.15 6.78 -13.15
CA VAL A 130 2.78 5.41 -12.80
C VAL A 130 1.28 5.15 -12.87
N LEU A 131 0.44 6.15 -12.64
CA LEU A 131 -1.02 6.03 -12.79
C LEU A 131 -1.46 6.17 -14.25
N ARG A 132 -0.75 6.99 -15.03
CA ARG A 132 -1.10 7.28 -16.43
C ARG A 132 -0.64 6.21 -17.41
N LYS A 133 0.54 5.59 -17.18
CA LYS A 133 1.19 4.69 -18.14
C LYS A 133 0.93 3.20 -17.87
N THR A 134 0.35 2.85 -16.73
CA THR A 134 -0.07 1.48 -16.43
C THR A 134 -1.36 1.15 -17.17
N LYS A 135 -1.44 -0.07 -17.72
CA LYS A 135 -2.62 -0.58 -18.46
C LYS A 135 -3.69 -1.18 -17.54
N MET A 136 -3.28 -1.61 -16.34
CA MET A 136 -4.16 -2.15 -15.32
C MET A 136 -4.62 -1.05 -14.35
N PRO A 137 -5.70 -1.29 -13.56
CA PRO A 137 -6.08 -0.39 -12.47
C PRO A 137 -4.91 -0.15 -11.52
N SER A 138 -4.64 1.12 -11.21
CA SER A 138 -3.45 1.54 -10.46
C SER A 138 -3.78 2.54 -9.36
N ILE A 139 -3.10 2.44 -8.24
CA ILE A 139 -3.11 3.39 -7.13
C ILE A 139 -1.70 3.76 -6.70
N LEU A 140 -1.57 4.96 -6.12
CA LEU A 140 -0.37 5.39 -5.42
C LEU A 140 -0.77 5.76 -3.99
N ILE A 141 -0.14 5.11 -3.02
CA ILE A 141 -0.43 5.27 -1.59
C ILE A 141 0.65 6.16 -0.99
N GLU A 142 0.26 7.32 -0.49
CA GLU A 142 1.05 8.17 0.39
C GLU A 142 0.69 7.79 1.84
N ILE A 143 1.52 6.96 2.45
CA ILE A 143 1.22 6.30 3.73
C ILE A 143 1.06 7.33 4.87
N ASP A 144 2.00 8.25 4.97
CA ASP A 144 1.97 9.41 5.88
C ASP A 144 3.12 10.36 5.50
N PHE A 145 3.30 11.45 6.22
CA PHE A 145 4.32 12.46 5.93
C PHE A 145 5.63 12.18 6.68
N ILE A 146 6.64 11.69 5.96
CA ILE A 146 7.97 11.41 6.53
C ILE A 146 8.66 12.67 7.08
N SER A 147 8.23 13.85 6.62
CA SER A 147 8.72 15.15 7.10
C SER A 147 8.20 15.54 8.49
N ASN A 148 7.21 14.81 9.03
CA ASN A 148 6.68 14.99 10.37
C ASN A 148 7.49 14.17 11.37
N SER A 149 8.01 14.81 12.43
CA SER A 149 8.90 14.17 13.39
C SER A 149 8.24 13.04 14.20
N THR A 150 6.94 13.15 14.49
CA THR A 150 6.21 12.10 15.17
C THR A 150 6.08 10.87 14.28
N VAL A 151 5.73 11.06 12.99
CA VAL A 151 5.67 9.98 12.01
C VAL A 151 7.05 9.34 11.84
N GLU A 152 8.09 10.15 11.63
CA GLU A 152 9.46 9.65 11.51
C GLU A 152 9.88 8.78 12.71
N ASN A 153 9.55 9.21 13.95
CA ASN A 153 9.85 8.42 15.14
C ASN A 153 9.07 7.10 15.18
N SER A 154 7.80 7.11 14.78
CA SER A 154 6.99 5.88 14.70
C SER A 154 7.55 4.88 13.69
N LEU A 155 8.16 5.35 12.59
CA LEU A 155 8.77 4.49 11.56
C LEU A 155 10.00 3.70 12.07
N LYS A 156 10.53 4.01 13.26
CA LYS A 156 11.61 3.26 13.91
C LYS A 156 11.09 2.02 14.65
N ASP A 157 9.79 1.97 14.93
CA ASP A 157 9.13 0.84 15.58
C ASP A 157 8.72 -0.20 14.53
N ASP A 158 9.24 -1.41 14.68
CA ASP A 158 8.91 -2.53 13.80
C ASP A 158 7.45 -2.95 13.88
N THR A 159 6.76 -2.73 15.02
CA THR A 159 5.34 -2.97 15.17
C THR A 159 4.55 -2.01 14.30
N TYR A 160 4.86 -0.72 14.35
CA TYR A 160 4.21 0.30 13.51
C TYR A 160 4.39 0.01 12.01
N ILE A 161 5.58 -0.43 11.59
CA ILE A 161 5.85 -0.85 10.21
C ILE A 161 5.00 -2.06 9.81
N LYS A 162 4.86 -3.05 10.72
CA LYS A 162 4.01 -4.22 10.49
C LYS A 162 2.53 -3.84 10.41
N ASP A 163 2.06 -2.92 11.26
CA ASP A 163 0.67 -2.46 11.25
C ASP A 163 0.33 -1.77 9.91
N ILE A 164 1.23 -0.93 9.38
CA ILE A 164 1.08 -0.36 8.04
C ILE A 164 0.94 -1.48 6.99
N ALA A 165 1.87 -2.44 7.00
CA ALA A 165 1.90 -3.50 6.00
C ALA A 165 0.65 -4.39 6.10
N ASN A 166 0.21 -4.74 7.31
CA ASN A 166 -0.99 -5.53 7.54
C ASN A 166 -2.26 -4.81 7.09
N SER A 167 -2.40 -3.53 7.45
CA SER A 167 -3.56 -2.72 7.06
C SER A 167 -3.72 -2.64 5.54
N ILE A 168 -2.62 -2.38 4.82
CA ILE A 168 -2.64 -2.34 3.35
C ILE A 168 -2.92 -3.73 2.78
N SER A 169 -2.21 -4.77 3.22
CA SER A 169 -2.40 -6.14 2.73
C SER A 169 -3.83 -6.62 2.93
N ASN A 170 -4.40 -6.41 4.11
CA ASN A 170 -5.77 -6.79 4.43
C ASN A 170 -6.79 -6.07 3.54
N SER A 171 -6.57 -4.79 3.25
CA SER A 171 -7.41 -4.02 2.34
C SER A 171 -7.35 -4.56 0.91
N LEU A 172 -6.16 -4.97 0.43
CA LEU A 172 -5.98 -5.58 -0.89
C LEU A 172 -6.66 -6.95 -0.98
N LEU A 173 -6.48 -7.81 0.04
CA LEU A 173 -7.09 -9.16 0.09
C LEU A 173 -8.62 -9.08 0.18
N ALA A 174 -9.15 -8.20 1.03
CA ALA A 174 -10.60 -8.00 1.16
C ALA A 174 -11.24 -7.50 -0.14
N PHE A 175 -10.52 -6.68 -0.91
CA PHE A 175 -11.00 -6.17 -2.19
C PHE A 175 -11.23 -7.28 -3.23
N VAL A 176 -10.44 -8.35 -3.19
CA VAL A 176 -10.60 -9.49 -4.08
C VAL A 176 -11.42 -10.63 -3.47
N ASN A 177 -12.17 -10.33 -2.39
CA ASN A 177 -13.07 -11.25 -1.68
C ASN A 177 -12.37 -12.55 -1.21
N LYS A 178 -11.13 -12.44 -0.77
CA LYS A 178 -10.43 -13.56 -0.15
C LYS A 178 -10.52 -13.49 1.37
N PRO A 179 -10.76 -14.62 2.05
CA PRO A 179 -10.63 -14.66 3.50
C PRO A 179 -9.19 -14.28 3.90
N ILE A 180 -9.06 -13.45 4.92
CA ILE A 180 -7.75 -13.08 5.47
C ILE A 180 -7.27 -14.27 6.29
N VAL A 181 -6.12 -14.84 5.91
CA VAL A 181 -5.43 -15.86 6.73
C VAL A 181 -4.47 -15.11 7.66
N ASP A 182 -4.78 -15.14 8.95
CA ASP A 182 -3.89 -14.61 10.00
C ASP A 182 -3.21 -15.79 10.70
N ASP A 183 -1.90 -15.89 10.59
CA ASP A 183 -1.09 -16.96 11.20
C ASP A 183 -1.16 -16.98 12.74
N ASN A 184 -1.66 -15.89 13.36
CA ASN A 184 -1.74 -15.75 14.82
C ASN A 184 -3.12 -16.09 15.40
N PHE A 185 -4.14 -16.30 14.56
CA PHE A 185 -5.49 -16.65 15.02
C PHE A 185 -6.04 -17.85 14.26
N SER A 186 -6.44 -18.87 15.03
CA SER A 186 -7.09 -20.09 14.53
C SER A 186 -8.58 -19.88 14.15
N TYR A 187 -8.99 -18.64 13.86
CA TYR A 187 -10.38 -18.34 13.54
C TYR A 187 -10.55 -18.00 12.06
N CYS A 188 -11.37 -18.79 11.39
CA CYS A 188 -11.85 -18.48 10.05
C CYS A 188 -13.12 -17.63 10.17
N VAL A 189 -13.11 -16.38 9.68
CA VAL A 189 -14.35 -15.60 9.55
C VAL A 189 -15.01 -16.01 8.24
N CYS A 190 -15.98 -16.90 8.33
CA CYS A 190 -16.85 -17.21 7.19
C CYS A 190 -17.90 -16.12 7.01
N ILE A 191 -17.76 -15.27 5.99
CA ILE A 191 -18.83 -14.36 5.57
C ILE A 191 -19.72 -15.11 4.61
N GLY A 192 -20.84 -15.64 5.12
CA GLY A 192 -21.85 -16.35 4.34
C GLY A 192 -23.27 -15.92 4.71
N LYS A 193 -24.22 -16.10 3.81
CA LYS A 193 -25.64 -16.07 4.16
C LYS A 193 -26.02 -17.44 4.71
N PHE A 194 -26.33 -17.52 5.99
CA PHE A 194 -26.82 -18.72 6.63
C PHE A 194 -28.36 -18.74 6.58
N LYS A 195 -28.93 -19.91 6.35
CA LYS A 195 -30.41 -20.06 6.27
C LYS A 195 -31.09 -20.02 7.65
N ASP A 196 -30.34 -20.33 8.69
CA ASP A 196 -30.82 -20.33 10.06
C ASP A 196 -29.69 -19.97 11.04
N LYS A 197 -30.06 -19.73 12.30
CA LYS A 197 -29.18 -19.27 13.35
C LYS A 197 -28.20 -20.34 13.84
N ASP A 198 -28.54 -21.61 13.67
CA ASP A 198 -27.75 -22.72 14.20
C ASP A 198 -26.59 -23.09 13.25
N THR A 199 -26.70 -22.74 11.98
CA THR A 199 -25.64 -22.94 10.97
C THR A 199 -24.53 -21.88 11.04
N ALA A 200 -24.73 -20.82 11.83
CA ALA A 200 -23.75 -19.71 11.96
C ALA A 200 -22.74 -19.89 13.09
N LEU A 201 -22.79 -21.00 13.85
CA LEU A 201 -22.01 -21.22 15.07
C LEU A 201 -20.88 -22.26 14.92
N TYR A 202 -20.52 -22.64 13.68
CA TYR A 202 -19.42 -23.58 13.42
C TYR A 202 -18.36 -22.98 12.52
#